data_1cef60ad257f6d5ff4285e6f67391321
#
_entry.id   1cef60ad257f6d5ff4285e6f67391321
#
_cell.length_a   1.000
_cell.length_b   1.000
_cell.length_c   1.000
_cell.angle_alpha   90.00
_cell.angle_beta   90.00
_cell.angle_gamma   90.00
#
_symmetry.space_group_name_H-M   'P 1'
#
loop_
_entity.id
_entity.type
_entity.pdbx_description
1 polymer ?
#
loop_
_entity_poly.entity_id
_entity_poly.type
_entity_poly.pdbx_seq_one_letter_code
_entity_poly.pdbx_strand_id
1 'polypeptide(L)'
;MDIWKKRLLRRMRHAQQQAQITTKLDRGIMLGMPASLKGSLHGKPAFARAMFIAGLAIALLPLQTIQTNAADKRSYHVMNVKLYAYNQMEWKQFECYNWLIHHESRWNYKARNGSHYGLGQMRSTWYGTLNPYKQVDVHLKYVKHRYDGCACKAYQHWKDKGWH
;
A
#
# COMPACT_ATOMS: atom_id res chain seq x y z
N MET A 1 11.22 -15.66 21.11
CA MET A 1 10.47 -14.82 20.15
C MET A 1 11.03 -15.10 18.77
N ASP A 2 10.21 -15.67 17.84
CA ASP A 2 10.66 -16.22 16.57
C ASP A 2 11.30 -15.16 15.66
N ILE A 3 12.40 -15.54 15.02
CA ILE A 3 13.16 -14.72 14.06
C ILE A 3 12.24 -14.23 12.94
N TRP A 4 11.27 -15.04 12.56
CA TRP A 4 10.27 -14.71 11.54
C TRP A 4 9.34 -13.57 11.98
N LYS A 5 8.84 -13.59 13.23
CA LYS A 5 8.05 -12.51 13.85
C LYS A 5 8.80 -11.19 13.83
N LYS A 6 10.07 -11.20 14.21
CA LYS A 6 10.93 -10.00 14.18
C LYS A 6 11.10 -9.47 12.75
N ARG A 7 11.28 -10.36 11.76
CA ARG A 7 11.41 -9.97 10.33
C ARG A 7 10.13 -9.36 9.79
N LEU A 8 8.97 -9.96 10.08
CA LEU A 8 7.66 -9.44 9.64
C LEU A 8 7.39 -8.07 10.27
N LEU A 9 7.51 -7.94 11.57
CA LEU A 9 7.30 -6.67 12.29
C LEU A 9 8.25 -5.56 11.82
N ARG A 10 9.49 -5.90 11.45
CA ARG A 10 10.44 -4.95 10.88
C ARG A 10 9.98 -4.46 9.50
N ARG A 11 9.54 -5.38 8.63
CA ARG A 11 9.00 -5.04 7.30
C ARG A 11 7.73 -4.19 7.40
N MET A 12 6.84 -4.51 8.33
CA MET A 12 5.60 -3.75 8.55
C MET A 12 5.90 -2.33 9.04
N ARG A 13 6.85 -2.15 9.97
CA ARG A 13 7.30 -0.81 10.41
C ARG A 13 7.92 0.01 9.28
N HIS A 14 8.75 -0.61 8.44
CA HIS A 14 9.31 0.06 7.25
C HIS A 14 8.21 0.55 6.30
N ALA A 15 7.20 -0.29 6.02
CA ALA A 15 6.08 0.08 5.18
C ALA A 15 5.28 1.27 5.77
N GLN A 16 5.10 1.30 7.08
CA GLN A 16 4.41 2.39 7.78
C GLN A 16 5.22 3.71 7.74
N GLN A 17 6.55 3.64 7.91
CA GLN A 17 7.42 4.80 7.77
C GLN A 17 7.40 5.38 6.35
N GLN A 18 7.43 4.55 5.32
CA GLN A 18 7.33 4.99 3.92
C GLN A 18 6.01 5.69 3.64
N ALA A 19 4.89 5.18 4.17
CA ALA A 19 3.57 5.81 4.03
C ALA A 19 3.53 7.21 4.67
N GLN A 20 4.18 7.40 5.82
CA GLN A 20 4.25 8.70 6.49
C GLN A 20 5.12 9.71 5.75
N ILE A 21 6.20 9.25 5.09
CA ILE A 21 7.09 10.11 4.30
C ILE A 21 6.35 10.63 3.06
N THR A 22 5.62 9.78 2.35
CA THR A 22 4.84 10.18 1.16
C THR A 22 3.75 11.19 1.52
N THR A 23 3.02 11.00 2.61
CA THR A 23 2.00 11.95 3.04
C THR A 23 2.58 13.29 3.52
N LYS A 24 3.80 13.31 4.05
CA LYS A 24 4.52 14.56 4.40
C LYS A 24 4.99 15.31 3.16
N LEU A 25 5.50 14.60 2.16
CA LEU A 25 5.91 15.18 0.87
C LEU A 25 4.73 15.81 0.13
N ASP A 26 3.59 15.12 0.05
CA ASP A 26 2.37 15.65 -0.59
C ASP A 26 1.84 16.91 0.11
N ARG A 27 1.90 16.98 1.44
CA ARG A 27 1.56 18.20 2.19
C ARG A 27 2.58 19.31 2.04
N GLY A 28 3.87 18.99 1.92
CA GLY A 28 4.95 19.97 1.73
C GLY A 28 4.90 20.65 0.36
N ILE A 29 4.49 19.94 -0.68
CA ILE A 29 4.38 20.48 -2.05
C ILE A 29 3.18 21.43 -2.18
N MET A 30 2.09 21.22 -1.43
CA MET A 30 0.92 22.10 -1.45
C MET A 30 1.14 23.44 -0.72
N LEU A 31 2.12 23.54 0.18
CA LEU A 31 2.39 24.76 0.97
C LEU A 31 3.48 25.66 0.36
N GLY A 32 4.09 25.28 -0.75
CA GLY A 32 5.25 25.95 -1.34
C GLY A 32 5.02 26.71 -2.65
N MET A 33 3.78 27.00 -3.06
CA MET A 33 3.55 27.86 -4.22
C MET A 33 3.46 29.32 -3.78
N PRO A 34 4.46 30.20 -4.10
CA PRO A 34 4.30 31.63 -3.90
C PRO A 34 3.32 32.18 -4.92
N ALA A 35 2.23 32.71 -4.43
CA ALA A 35 1.32 33.55 -5.19
C ALA A 35 2.00 34.90 -5.41
N SER A 36 2.75 35.04 -6.51
CA SER A 36 3.01 36.38 -7.11
C SER A 36 3.82 36.26 -8.40
N LEU A 37 3.18 36.37 -9.52
CA LEU A 37 3.72 36.93 -10.76
C LEU A 37 2.56 37.49 -11.60
N LYS A 38 1.95 38.57 -11.10
CA LYS A 38 1.29 39.57 -11.93
C LYS A 38 2.23 40.79 -11.99
N GLY A 39 3.02 40.88 -13.03
CA GLY A 39 3.88 42.02 -13.34
C GLY A 39 3.75 42.37 -14.81
N SER A 40 3.05 43.44 -15.02
CA SER A 40 2.82 44.26 -16.20
C SER A 40 3.99 44.34 -17.19
N LEU A 41 3.67 44.10 -18.47
CA LEU A 41 4.49 44.48 -19.62
C LEU A 41 4.27 45.96 -19.96
N HIS A 42 5.29 46.80 -19.80
CA HIS A 42 5.45 48.03 -20.60
C HIS A 42 6.91 48.53 -20.51
N GLY A 43 7.53 48.79 -21.67
CA GLY A 43 8.70 49.63 -21.78
C GLY A 43 9.86 49.03 -22.58
N LYS A 44 9.98 49.38 -23.87
CA LYS A 44 11.21 49.40 -24.69
C LYS A 44 11.93 50.75 -24.51
N PRO A 45 13.12 51.04 -25.08
CA PRO A 45 14.22 50.23 -25.61
C PRO A 45 15.64 50.73 -25.27
N ALA A 46 16.61 50.05 -25.87
CA ALA A 46 17.89 50.59 -26.39
C ALA A 46 19.20 50.41 -25.59
N PHE A 47 20.14 49.79 -26.34
CA PHE A 47 21.63 49.96 -26.37
C PHE A 47 22.45 49.51 -25.15
N ALA A 48 23.23 48.45 -25.29
CA ALA A 48 24.68 48.51 -25.56
C ALA A 48 25.37 47.15 -25.35
N ARG A 49 26.26 46.90 -26.26
CA ARG A 49 27.22 45.78 -26.30
C ARG A 49 27.99 45.61 -25.00
N ALA A 50 28.16 44.40 -24.52
CA ALA A 50 29.43 43.90 -24.03
C ALA A 50 29.37 42.35 -23.90
N MET A 51 30.30 41.69 -24.57
CA MET A 51 30.65 40.29 -24.43
C MET A 51 31.01 39.94 -22.99
N PHE A 52 30.43 38.91 -22.45
CA PHE A 52 31.13 38.00 -21.54
C PHE A 52 30.54 36.59 -21.73
N ILE A 53 31.29 35.79 -22.47
CA ILE A 53 31.15 34.36 -22.55
C ILE A 53 31.67 33.81 -21.21
N ALA A 54 30.79 33.61 -20.26
CA ALA A 54 31.05 32.77 -19.10
C ALA A 54 30.13 31.57 -19.24
N GLY A 55 30.71 30.44 -19.65
CA GLY A 55 30.02 29.20 -19.82
C GLY A 55 29.42 28.73 -18.49
N LEU A 56 28.11 28.87 -18.37
CA LEU A 56 27.34 28.16 -17.35
C LEU A 56 27.00 26.78 -17.89
N ALA A 57 27.94 25.85 -17.71
CA ALA A 57 27.63 24.42 -17.88
C ALA A 57 26.67 24.03 -16.75
N ILE A 58 25.38 24.28 -16.97
CA ILE A 58 24.34 23.66 -16.16
C ILE A 58 24.46 22.14 -16.48
N ALA A 59 25.13 21.45 -15.58
CA ALA A 59 25.10 19.98 -15.56
C ALA A 59 23.63 19.56 -15.51
N LEU A 60 23.09 19.13 -16.65
CA LEU A 60 21.83 18.42 -16.74
C LEU A 60 22.04 17.08 -16.03
N LEU A 61 21.94 17.09 -14.70
CA LEU A 61 21.78 15.86 -13.96
C LEU A 61 20.49 15.25 -14.47
N PRO A 62 20.54 14.02 -15.03
CA PRO A 62 19.33 13.35 -15.44
C PRO A 62 18.45 13.23 -14.19
N LEU A 63 17.28 13.86 -14.23
CA LEU A 63 16.23 13.62 -13.25
C LEU A 63 15.87 12.14 -13.41
N GLN A 64 16.51 11.30 -12.61
CA GLN A 64 16.16 9.88 -12.56
C GLN A 64 14.78 9.83 -11.95
N THR A 65 13.77 9.78 -12.80
CA THR A 65 12.41 9.43 -12.41
C THR A 65 12.48 8.03 -11.80
N ILE A 66 12.29 7.95 -10.50
CA ILE A 66 12.17 6.67 -9.80
C ILE A 66 10.90 6.02 -10.35
N GLN A 67 11.07 5.18 -11.37
CA GLN A 67 9.98 4.36 -11.87
C GLN A 67 9.73 3.26 -10.84
N THR A 68 8.77 3.50 -9.94
CA THR A 68 8.28 2.44 -9.06
C THR A 68 7.58 1.40 -9.92
N ASN A 69 8.17 0.22 -10.01
CA ASN A 69 7.64 -0.89 -10.79
C ASN A 69 6.25 -1.30 -10.27
N ALA A 70 5.39 -1.79 -11.17
CA ALA A 70 4.06 -2.31 -10.81
C ALA A 70 4.13 -3.43 -9.75
N ALA A 71 5.24 -4.19 -9.73
CA ALA A 71 5.53 -5.19 -8.71
C ALA A 71 5.74 -4.58 -7.33
N ASP A 72 6.44 -3.45 -7.21
CA ASP A 72 6.66 -2.74 -5.95
C ASP A 72 5.35 -2.16 -5.40
N LYS A 73 4.53 -1.57 -6.26
CA LYS A 73 3.19 -1.08 -5.88
C LYS A 73 2.30 -2.20 -5.36
N ARG A 74 2.35 -3.39 -5.97
CA ARG A 74 1.58 -4.55 -5.53
C ARG A 74 2.07 -5.07 -4.19
N SER A 75 3.38 -5.20 -4.02
CA SER A 75 4.00 -5.66 -2.78
C SER A 75 3.68 -4.72 -1.61
N TYR A 76 3.79 -3.42 -1.85
CA TYR A 76 3.45 -2.39 -0.88
C TYR A 76 1.96 -2.43 -0.48
N HIS A 77 1.08 -2.61 -1.46
CA HIS A 77 -0.36 -2.71 -1.21
C HIS A 77 -0.71 -3.94 -0.35
N VAL A 78 -0.16 -5.11 -0.67
CA VAL A 78 -0.35 -6.34 0.12
C VAL A 78 0.14 -6.15 1.55
N MET A 79 1.30 -5.50 1.75
CA MET A 79 1.85 -5.23 3.08
C MET A 79 0.94 -4.32 3.92
N ASN A 80 0.34 -3.30 3.31
CA ASN A 80 -0.59 -2.40 4.00
C ASN A 80 -1.87 -3.12 4.42
N VAL A 81 -2.41 -3.99 3.58
CA VAL A 81 -3.60 -4.79 3.92
C VAL A 81 -3.30 -5.78 5.05
N LYS A 82 -2.11 -6.39 5.06
CA LYS A 82 -1.66 -7.26 6.16
C LYS A 82 -1.52 -6.49 7.47
N LEU A 83 -0.94 -5.29 7.41
CA LEU A 83 -0.81 -4.43 8.58
C LEU A 83 -2.19 -4.02 9.14
N TYR A 84 -3.13 -3.69 8.25
CA TYR A 84 -4.51 -3.41 8.63
C TYR A 84 -5.17 -4.59 9.36
N ALA A 85 -5.05 -5.79 8.83
CA ALA A 85 -5.57 -7.00 9.46
C ALA A 85 -4.88 -7.28 10.82
N TYR A 86 -3.56 -7.10 10.88
CA TYR A 86 -2.79 -7.26 12.12
C TYR A 86 -3.28 -6.34 13.24
N ASN A 87 -3.61 -5.09 12.94
CA ASN A 87 -4.06 -4.12 13.92
C ASN A 87 -5.46 -4.43 14.48
N GLN A 88 -6.19 -5.40 13.94
CA GLN A 88 -7.53 -5.78 14.39
C GLN A 88 -7.56 -7.02 15.28
N MET A 89 -6.42 -7.64 15.53
CA MET A 89 -6.37 -8.88 16.30
C MET A 89 -5.00 -9.07 16.98
N GLU A 90 -4.95 -9.95 17.96
CA GLU A 90 -3.69 -10.33 18.59
C GLU A 90 -2.78 -11.09 17.62
N TRP A 91 -1.47 -11.03 17.89
CA TRP A 91 -0.44 -11.65 17.05
C TRP A 91 -0.72 -13.11 16.69
N LYS A 92 -1.10 -13.93 17.67
CA LYS A 92 -1.37 -15.36 17.44
C LYS A 92 -2.54 -15.57 16.48
N GLN A 93 -3.58 -14.76 16.62
CA GLN A 93 -4.73 -14.81 15.71
C GLN A 93 -4.35 -14.33 14.31
N PHE A 94 -3.56 -13.26 14.22
CA PHE A 94 -3.05 -12.78 12.94
C PHE A 94 -2.16 -13.79 12.22
N GLU A 95 -1.33 -14.53 12.94
CA GLU A 95 -0.50 -15.58 12.34
C GLU A 95 -1.37 -16.64 11.66
N CYS A 96 -2.39 -17.13 12.35
CA CYS A 96 -3.35 -18.07 11.78
C CYS A 96 -4.12 -17.45 10.61
N TYR A 97 -4.61 -16.22 10.76
CA TYR A 97 -5.30 -15.49 9.71
C TYR A 97 -4.44 -15.27 8.47
N ASN A 98 -3.18 -14.90 8.66
CA ASN A 98 -2.23 -14.70 7.57
C ASN A 98 -2.00 -15.98 6.75
N TRP A 99 -1.89 -17.13 7.42
CA TRP A 99 -1.77 -18.42 6.73
C TRP A 99 -3.05 -18.79 5.99
N LEU A 100 -4.21 -18.60 6.61
CA LEU A 100 -5.51 -18.84 5.99
C LEU A 100 -5.65 -18.04 4.70
N ILE A 101 -5.49 -16.72 4.74
CA ILE A 101 -5.60 -15.84 3.57
C ILE A 101 -4.50 -16.11 2.53
N HIS A 102 -3.32 -16.55 2.98
CA HIS A 102 -2.27 -16.96 2.05
C HIS A 102 -2.69 -18.17 1.20
N HIS A 103 -3.29 -19.17 1.80
CA HIS A 103 -3.78 -20.35 1.10
C HIS A 103 -4.96 -20.05 0.20
N GLU A 104 -5.89 -19.18 0.62
CA GLU A 104 -7.07 -18.83 -0.16
C GLU A 104 -6.75 -18.00 -1.41
N SER A 105 -5.95 -16.94 -1.26
CA SER A 105 -5.74 -15.97 -2.34
C SER A 105 -4.30 -15.46 -2.49
N ARG A 106 -3.38 -15.87 -1.63
CA ARG A 106 -2.05 -15.27 -1.49
C ARG A 106 -2.11 -13.74 -1.29
N TRP A 107 -3.15 -13.31 -0.56
CA TRP A 107 -3.45 -11.88 -0.33
C TRP A 107 -3.83 -11.10 -1.58
N ASN A 108 -4.25 -11.76 -2.64
CA ASN A 108 -4.76 -11.10 -3.83
C ASN A 108 -6.27 -10.82 -3.66
N TYR A 109 -6.63 -9.57 -3.37
CA TYR A 109 -8.03 -9.17 -3.19
C TYR A 109 -8.88 -9.24 -4.47
N LYS A 110 -8.23 -9.39 -5.63
CA LYS A 110 -8.90 -9.61 -6.93
C LYS A 110 -8.91 -11.09 -7.34
N ALA A 111 -8.47 -11.99 -6.46
CA ALA A 111 -8.49 -13.42 -6.76
C ALA A 111 -9.92 -13.90 -7.04
N ARG A 112 -10.04 -14.77 -8.03
CA ARG A 112 -11.30 -15.42 -8.37
C ARG A 112 -11.04 -16.88 -8.71
N ASN A 113 -11.84 -17.75 -8.11
CA ASN A 113 -11.84 -19.18 -8.40
C ASN A 113 -13.31 -19.65 -8.54
N GLY A 114 -13.77 -19.75 -9.77
CA GLY A 114 -15.19 -20.04 -10.06
C GLY A 114 -16.12 -18.99 -9.47
N SER A 115 -16.92 -19.40 -8.48
CA SER A 115 -17.85 -18.56 -7.73
C SER A 115 -17.29 -17.93 -6.45
N HIS A 116 -15.97 -18.10 -6.19
CA HIS A 116 -15.31 -17.61 -5.00
C HIS A 116 -14.43 -16.40 -5.32
N TYR A 117 -14.42 -15.39 -4.44
CA TYR A 117 -13.85 -14.09 -4.73
C TYR A 117 -13.01 -13.57 -3.57
N GLY A 118 -11.99 -12.79 -3.92
CA GLY A 118 -11.26 -11.93 -3.01
C GLY A 118 -10.32 -12.65 -2.05
N LEU A 119 -9.95 -11.93 -0.98
CA LEU A 119 -8.94 -12.38 0.00
C LEU A 119 -9.29 -13.71 0.65
N GLY A 120 -10.52 -13.87 1.10
CA GLY A 120 -10.99 -15.06 1.80
C GLY A 120 -11.76 -16.04 0.91
N GLN A 121 -11.71 -15.88 -0.42
CA GLN A 121 -12.41 -16.76 -1.36
C GLN A 121 -13.88 -17.02 -0.99
N MET A 122 -14.58 -15.94 -0.62
CA MET A 122 -15.98 -16.04 -0.24
C MET A 122 -16.88 -16.22 -1.46
N ARG A 123 -17.91 -17.07 -1.35
CA ARG A 123 -18.91 -17.28 -2.41
C ARG A 123 -19.90 -16.11 -2.48
N SER A 124 -19.39 -14.94 -2.90
CA SER A 124 -20.14 -13.69 -2.99
C SER A 124 -19.53 -12.76 -4.02
N THR A 125 -20.28 -12.46 -5.08
CA THR A 125 -19.87 -11.48 -6.09
C THR A 125 -19.69 -10.10 -5.48
N TRP A 126 -20.60 -9.68 -4.59
CA TRP A 126 -20.50 -8.43 -3.84
C TRP A 126 -19.18 -8.33 -3.06
N TYR A 127 -18.77 -9.38 -2.36
CA TYR A 127 -17.50 -9.39 -1.65
C TYR A 127 -16.32 -9.12 -2.58
N GLY A 128 -16.37 -9.67 -3.79
CA GLY A 128 -15.34 -9.45 -4.83
C GLY A 128 -15.23 -8.02 -5.33
N THR A 129 -16.28 -7.19 -5.18
CA THR A 129 -16.26 -5.77 -5.58
C THR A 129 -15.68 -4.84 -4.51
N LEU A 130 -15.51 -5.33 -3.29
CA LEU A 130 -15.01 -4.54 -2.17
C LEU A 130 -13.52 -4.23 -2.31
N ASN A 131 -13.11 -3.08 -1.76
CA ASN A 131 -11.69 -2.80 -1.60
C ASN A 131 -11.07 -3.79 -0.58
N PRO A 132 -9.74 -3.99 -0.59
CA PRO A 132 -9.10 -5.04 0.22
C PRO A 132 -9.30 -4.87 1.73
N TYR A 133 -9.38 -3.64 2.25
CA TYR A 133 -9.62 -3.39 3.68
C TYR A 133 -11.03 -3.82 4.08
N LYS A 134 -12.02 -3.50 3.25
CA LYS A 134 -13.39 -3.95 3.46
C LYS A 134 -13.54 -5.48 3.31
N GLN A 135 -12.76 -6.08 2.43
CA GLN A 135 -12.71 -7.56 2.36
C GLN A 135 -12.18 -8.17 3.66
N VAL A 136 -11.16 -7.58 4.29
CA VAL A 136 -10.70 -8.00 5.62
C VAL A 136 -11.82 -7.88 6.65
N ASP A 137 -12.50 -6.71 6.73
CA ASP A 137 -13.58 -6.48 7.70
C ASP A 137 -14.70 -7.52 7.57
N VAL A 138 -15.15 -7.76 6.35
CA VAL A 138 -16.24 -8.72 6.06
C VAL A 138 -15.80 -10.15 6.38
N HIS A 139 -14.58 -10.50 6.01
CA HIS A 139 -14.04 -11.82 6.29
C HIS A 139 -13.86 -12.08 7.78
N LEU A 140 -13.43 -11.09 8.56
CA LEU A 140 -13.35 -11.19 10.02
C LEU A 140 -14.73 -11.36 10.67
N LYS A 141 -15.79 -10.73 10.13
CA LYS A 141 -17.15 -10.97 10.55
C LYS A 141 -17.59 -12.42 10.27
N TYR A 142 -17.23 -12.95 9.13
CA TYR A 142 -17.46 -14.36 8.80
C TYR A 142 -16.73 -15.29 9.78
N VAL A 143 -15.46 -15.04 10.07
CA VAL A 143 -14.67 -15.81 11.04
C VAL A 143 -15.31 -15.71 12.43
N LYS A 144 -15.81 -14.53 12.82
CA LYS A 144 -16.52 -14.34 14.08
C LYS A 144 -17.79 -15.19 14.16
N HIS A 145 -18.56 -15.20 13.09
CA HIS A 145 -19.84 -15.95 13.06
C HIS A 145 -19.62 -17.47 13.05
N ARG A 146 -18.65 -17.96 12.26
CA ARG A 146 -18.48 -19.39 12.03
C ARG A 146 -17.51 -20.07 13.00
N TYR A 147 -16.54 -19.33 13.53
CA TYR A 147 -15.46 -19.86 14.35
C TYR A 147 -15.27 -19.10 15.68
N ASP A 148 -16.31 -18.47 16.18
CA ASP A 148 -16.29 -17.67 17.43
C ASP A 148 -15.22 -16.59 17.45
N GLY A 149 -14.88 -16.03 16.30
CA GLY A 149 -13.80 -15.03 16.17
C GLY A 149 -12.39 -15.61 16.20
N CYS A 150 -12.24 -16.92 16.28
CA CYS A 150 -10.93 -17.55 16.35
C CYS A 150 -10.38 -17.89 14.95
N ALA A 151 -9.48 -17.08 14.45
CA ALA A 151 -8.82 -17.33 13.15
C ALA A 151 -8.01 -18.62 13.14
N CYS A 152 -7.51 -19.07 14.30
CA CYS A 152 -6.80 -20.34 14.40
C CYS A 152 -7.73 -21.55 14.24
N LYS A 153 -8.99 -21.46 14.72
CA LYS A 153 -9.99 -22.49 14.43
C LYS A 153 -10.33 -22.54 12.93
N ALA A 154 -10.48 -21.38 12.29
CA ALA A 154 -10.73 -21.30 10.86
C ALA A 154 -9.58 -21.89 10.04
N TYR A 155 -8.33 -21.56 10.39
CA TYR A 155 -7.16 -22.13 9.71
C TYR A 155 -7.00 -23.64 9.96
N GLN A 156 -7.30 -24.11 11.18
CA GLN A 156 -7.31 -25.56 11.45
C GLN A 156 -8.35 -26.27 10.61
N HIS A 157 -9.57 -25.73 10.53
CA HIS A 157 -10.63 -26.29 9.68
C HIS A 157 -10.18 -26.34 8.20
N TRP A 158 -9.52 -25.27 7.72
CA TRP A 158 -8.96 -25.25 6.38
C TRP A 158 -7.92 -26.36 6.15
N LYS A 159 -7.04 -26.59 7.11
CA LYS A 159 -6.05 -27.69 7.02
C LYS A 159 -6.70 -29.06 6.95
N ASP A 160 -7.79 -29.24 7.69
CA ASP A 160 -8.47 -30.53 7.81
C ASP A 160 -9.39 -30.83 6.62
N LYS A 161 -10.01 -29.79 6.03
CA LYS A 161 -11.06 -29.91 5.03
C LYS A 161 -10.70 -29.29 3.66
N GLY A 162 -9.68 -28.46 3.56
CA GLY A 162 -9.30 -27.72 2.35
C GLY A 162 -10.17 -26.49 2.07
N TRP A 163 -11.04 -26.09 3.01
CA TRP A 163 -11.91 -24.91 2.95
C TRP A 163 -12.24 -24.39 4.36
N HIS A 164 -12.81 -23.18 4.45
CA HIS A 164 -13.21 -22.60 5.74
C HIS A 164 -14.56 -21.92 5.69
#